data_f463610dca6abe1781d668ea239d0eda
#
_entry.id   f463610dca6abe1781d668ea239d0eda
#
_cell.length_a   1.000
_cell.length_b   1.000
_cell.length_c   1.000
_cell.angle_alpha   90.00
_cell.angle_beta   90.00
_cell.angle_gamma   90.00
#
_symmetry.space_group_name_H-M   'P 1'
#
loop_
_entity.id
_entity.type
_entity.pdbx_description
1 polymer ?
#
loop_
_entity_poly.entity_id
_entity_poly.type
_entity_poly.pdbx_seq_one_letter_code
_entity_poly.pdbx_strand_id
1 'polypeptide(L)'
;MCIRDRPDAAALGKSVKAAIAAGIPVVSMNSGSDDFAKLGISAHVGQTEFEAGVGGGQKMKAAGGKKALCVNHEVGNVALDRRCAGFKKGFGGSVEILGTSNDPTEIQKAVAAKLGGVDTILTLGAGLSGEAALKALKSAGKVGSIKLGTFDMSPGMLKAAAAGEVEFLIDQQQYLQGYLPIAICLLYTSPSPRDTIR
;
A
#
# COMPACT_ATOMS: atom_id res chain seq x y z
N MET A 1 -21.60 6.13 13.50
CA MET A 1 -20.75 6.19 12.29
C MET A 1 -19.46 5.45 12.56
N CYS A 2 -19.05 4.56 11.68
CA CYS A 2 -17.83 3.78 11.85
C CYS A 2 -16.99 3.82 10.57
N ILE A 3 -15.79 4.37 10.66
CA ILE A 3 -14.79 4.40 9.59
C ILE A 3 -13.61 3.59 10.09
N ARG A 4 -13.11 2.67 9.30
CA ARG A 4 -12.01 1.83 9.73
C ARG A 4 -11.10 1.39 8.59
N ASP A 5 -9.81 1.54 8.79
CA ASP A 5 -8.78 0.80 8.11
C ASP A 5 -8.83 -0.67 8.58
N ARG A 6 -8.61 -1.63 7.69
CA ARG A 6 -8.83 -3.05 7.96
C ARG A 6 -7.67 -3.89 7.46
N PRO A 7 -6.55 -3.91 8.19
CA PRO A 7 -5.41 -4.77 7.84
C PRO A 7 -5.75 -6.27 7.93
N ASP A 8 -6.72 -6.65 8.79
CA ASP A 8 -7.18 -8.02 8.94
C ASP A 8 -8.72 -8.10 8.95
N ALA A 9 -9.29 -8.57 7.84
CA ALA A 9 -10.72 -8.75 7.66
C ALA A 9 -11.29 -9.85 8.58
N ALA A 10 -10.53 -10.89 8.88
CA ALA A 10 -10.98 -12.00 9.72
C ALA A 10 -11.14 -11.57 11.17
N ALA A 11 -10.14 -10.85 11.70
CA ALA A 11 -10.18 -10.37 13.08
C ALA A 11 -11.30 -9.36 13.34
N LEU A 12 -11.56 -8.45 12.38
CA LEU A 12 -12.53 -7.36 12.56
C LEU A 12 -13.92 -7.66 12.04
N GLY A 13 -14.09 -8.69 11.22
CA GLY A 13 -15.35 -8.98 10.54
C GLY A 13 -16.54 -9.16 11.50
N LYS A 14 -16.34 -9.78 12.64
CA LYS A 14 -17.40 -9.99 13.67
C LYS A 14 -17.88 -8.65 14.25
N SER A 15 -16.97 -7.75 14.60
CA SER A 15 -17.29 -6.44 15.15
C SER A 15 -17.98 -5.53 14.11
N VAL A 16 -17.54 -5.59 12.85
CA VAL A 16 -18.15 -4.87 11.73
C VAL A 16 -19.61 -5.33 11.54
N LYS A 17 -19.85 -6.63 11.46
CA LYS A 17 -21.20 -7.18 11.33
C LYS A 17 -22.11 -6.81 12.51
N ALA A 18 -21.57 -6.81 13.72
CA ALA A 18 -22.33 -6.37 14.91
C ALA A 18 -22.74 -4.89 14.84
N ALA A 19 -21.84 -4.02 14.37
CA ALA A 19 -22.15 -2.61 14.17
C ALA A 19 -23.26 -2.41 13.11
N ILE A 20 -23.16 -3.12 11.98
CA ILE A 20 -24.17 -3.07 10.93
C ILE A 20 -25.51 -3.59 11.42
N ALA A 21 -25.53 -4.70 12.18
CA ALA A 21 -26.75 -5.25 12.77
C ALA A 21 -27.41 -4.29 13.77
N ALA A 22 -26.62 -3.43 14.42
CA ALA A 22 -27.13 -2.36 15.28
C ALA A 22 -27.58 -1.11 14.51
N GLY A 23 -27.69 -1.14 13.19
CA GLY A 23 -28.11 -0.03 12.34
C GLY A 23 -27.05 1.06 12.15
N ILE A 24 -25.78 0.77 12.48
CA ILE A 24 -24.68 1.74 12.32
C ILE A 24 -24.10 1.58 10.91
N PRO A 25 -24.15 2.61 10.05
CA PRO A 25 -23.52 2.55 8.74
C PRO A 25 -22.00 2.47 8.87
N VAL A 26 -21.40 1.56 8.11
CA VAL A 26 -19.95 1.35 8.11
C VAL A 26 -19.38 1.67 6.74
N VAL A 27 -18.33 2.48 6.72
CA VAL A 27 -17.50 2.74 5.54
C VAL A 27 -16.09 2.31 5.87
N SER A 28 -15.45 1.53 4.99
CA SER A 28 -14.04 1.16 5.14
C SER A 28 -13.14 2.05 4.31
N MET A 29 -11.88 2.14 4.74
CA MET A 29 -10.86 2.92 4.05
C MET A 29 -9.53 2.16 4.01
N ASN A 30 -8.66 2.55 3.09
CA ASN A 30 -7.34 2.02 2.85
C ASN A 30 -7.35 0.52 2.53
N SER A 31 -7.33 -0.36 3.53
CA SER A 31 -7.34 -1.82 3.36
C SER A 31 -8.76 -2.42 3.34
N GLY A 32 -8.93 -3.57 2.66
CA GLY A 32 -10.17 -4.35 2.72
C GLY A 32 -11.07 -4.24 1.50
N SER A 33 -10.56 -3.79 0.36
CA SER A 33 -11.28 -3.72 -0.92
C SER A 33 -11.91 -5.05 -1.34
N ASP A 34 -11.29 -6.19 -1.03
CA ASP A 34 -11.77 -7.51 -1.46
C ASP A 34 -12.93 -8.05 -0.61
N ASP A 35 -13.16 -7.49 0.57
CA ASP A 35 -14.06 -8.07 1.58
C ASP A 35 -15.18 -7.14 2.05
N PHE A 36 -15.14 -5.85 1.69
CA PHE A 36 -16.10 -4.87 2.22
C PHE A 36 -17.55 -5.25 1.88
N ALA A 37 -17.82 -5.68 0.66
CA ALA A 37 -19.16 -6.08 0.22
C ALA A 37 -19.66 -7.33 0.96
N LYS A 38 -18.80 -8.35 1.16
CA LYS A 38 -19.12 -9.59 1.88
C LYS A 38 -19.46 -9.36 3.36
N LEU A 39 -18.99 -8.25 3.91
CA LEU A 39 -19.26 -7.86 5.30
C LEU A 39 -20.47 -6.95 5.45
N GLY A 40 -21.11 -6.54 4.35
CA GLY A 40 -22.22 -5.61 4.35
C GLY A 40 -21.80 -4.15 4.59
N ILE A 41 -20.53 -3.82 4.37
CA ILE A 41 -20.01 -2.44 4.45
C ILE A 41 -20.58 -1.64 3.30
N SER A 42 -21.11 -0.45 3.58
CA SER A 42 -21.85 0.39 2.63
C SER A 42 -20.97 0.95 1.50
N ALA A 43 -19.72 1.27 1.79
CA ALA A 43 -18.76 1.78 0.81
C ALA A 43 -17.32 1.50 1.26
N HIS A 44 -16.41 1.44 0.30
CA HIS A 44 -14.96 1.34 0.52
C HIS A 44 -14.25 2.46 -0.24
N VAL A 45 -13.30 3.12 0.41
CA VAL A 45 -12.41 4.11 -0.20
C VAL A 45 -10.97 3.66 -0.03
N GLY A 46 -10.39 3.15 -1.09
CA GLY A 46 -9.03 2.60 -1.10
C GLY A 46 -8.59 2.29 -2.51
N GLN A 47 -7.40 1.74 -2.65
CA GLN A 47 -6.92 1.24 -3.94
C GLN A 47 -7.13 -0.28 -4.04
N THR A 48 -7.10 -0.80 -5.26
CA THR A 48 -7.02 -2.24 -5.55
C THR A 48 -5.56 -2.67 -5.43
N GLU A 49 -5.20 -3.23 -4.28
CA GLU A 49 -3.80 -3.47 -3.91
C GLU A 49 -3.06 -4.41 -4.87
N PHE A 50 -3.76 -5.44 -5.34
CA PHE A 50 -3.18 -6.39 -6.29
C PHE A 50 -2.88 -5.73 -7.64
N GLU A 51 -3.83 -4.97 -8.20
CA GLU A 51 -3.69 -4.27 -9.48
C GLU A 51 -2.63 -3.17 -9.41
N ALA A 52 -2.57 -2.44 -8.30
CA ALA A 52 -1.50 -1.46 -8.07
C ALA A 52 -0.12 -2.14 -8.04
N GLY A 53 -0.03 -3.31 -7.41
CA GLY A 53 1.17 -4.15 -7.46
C GLY A 53 1.51 -4.60 -8.88
N VAL A 54 0.53 -5.07 -9.66
CA VAL A 54 0.72 -5.46 -11.08
C VAL A 54 1.29 -4.29 -11.89
N GLY A 55 0.71 -3.09 -11.74
CA GLY A 55 1.21 -1.89 -12.43
C GLY A 55 2.65 -1.56 -12.06
N GLY A 56 3.01 -1.64 -10.77
CA GLY A 56 4.40 -1.48 -10.30
C GLY A 56 5.34 -2.50 -10.92
N GLY A 57 4.93 -3.77 -11.00
CA GLY A 57 5.69 -4.84 -11.62
C GLY A 57 5.93 -4.61 -13.10
N GLN A 58 4.90 -4.23 -13.84
CA GLN A 58 5.00 -3.92 -15.26
C GLN A 58 5.94 -2.74 -15.54
N LYS A 59 5.90 -1.69 -14.72
CA LYS A 59 6.83 -0.56 -14.82
C LYS A 59 8.28 -1.00 -14.61
N MET A 60 8.55 -1.78 -13.57
CA MET A 60 9.90 -2.30 -13.31
C MET A 60 10.41 -3.22 -14.42
N LYS A 61 9.54 -4.07 -14.94
CA LYS A 61 9.86 -4.91 -16.11
C LYS A 61 10.20 -4.05 -17.34
N ALA A 62 9.39 -3.05 -17.64
CA ALA A 62 9.63 -2.12 -18.75
C ALA A 62 10.94 -1.33 -18.58
N ALA A 63 11.32 -1.01 -17.33
CA ALA A 63 12.62 -0.43 -17.00
C ALA A 63 13.80 -1.42 -17.13
N GLY A 64 13.55 -2.69 -17.51
CA GLY A 64 14.59 -3.70 -17.75
C GLY A 64 14.96 -4.53 -16.53
N GLY A 65 14.16 -4.52 -15.46
CA GLY A 65 14.35 -5.36 -14.27
C GLY A 65 14.20 -6.86 -14.60
N LYS A 66 15.02 -7.69 -13.96
CA LYS A 66 15.06 -9.15 -14.17
C LYS A 66 14.92 -9.91 -12.86
N LYS A 67 15.51 -9.41 -11.77
CA LYS A 67 15.51 -10.03 -10.44
C LYS A 67 15.09 -8.98 -9.41
N ALA A 68 13.92 -9.15 -8.86
CA ALA A 68 13.33 -8.14 -7.98
C ALA A 68 13.23 -8.60 -6.52
N LEU A 69 13.26 -7.61 -5.64
CA LEU A 69 12.95 -7.72 -4.22
C LEU A 69 11.67 -6.92 -3.94
N CYS A 70 10.66 -7.56 -3.34
CA CYS A 70 9.51 -6.86 -2.75
C CYS A 70 9.71 -6.77 -1.24
N VAL A 71 9.87 -5.57 -0.70
CA VAL A 71 10.15 -5.35 0.72
C VAL A 71 8.83 -5.15 1.47
N ASN A 72 8.39 -6.18 2.19
CA ASN A 72 7.20 -6.15 3.03
C ASN A 72 7.58 -5.85 4.49
N HIS A 73 7.30 -4.63 4.94
CA HIS A 73 7.66 -4.16 6.27
C HIS A 73 6.60 -4.46 7.35
N GLU A 74 5.49 -5.10 6.96
CA GLU A 74 4.42 -5.50 7.89
C GLU A 74 3.87 -6.87 7.47
N VAL A 75 4.60 -7.91 7.79
CA VAL A 75 4.24 -9.29 7.46
C VAL A 75 2.89 -9.65 8.10
N GLY A 76 1.97 -10.21 7.30
CA GLY A 76 0.61 -10.53 7.73
C GLY A 76 -0.41 -9.41 7.47
N ASN A 77 0.03 -8.24 7.01
CA ASN A 77 -0.89 -7.23 6.47
C ASN A 77 -1.32 -7.64 5.06
N VAL A 78 -2.60 -8.01 4.93
CA VAL A 78 -3.18 -8.52 3.68
C VAL A 78 -2.99 -7.55 2.51
N ALA A 79 -3.08 -6.24 2.74
CA ALA A 79 -2.89 -5.25 1.70
C ALA A 79 -1.45 -5.29 1.14
N LEU A 80 -0.45 -5.36 2.01
CA LEU A 80 0.96 -5.42 1.62
C LEU A 80 1.30 -6.75 0.94
N ASP A 81 0.74 -7.86 1.41
CA ASP A 81 0.89 -9.16 0.77
C ASP A 81 0.30 -9.15 -0.65
N ARG A 82 -0.86 -8.51 -0.84
CA ARG A 82 -1.50 -8.32 -2.15
C ARG A 82 -0.65 -7.47 -3.09
N ARG A 83 -0.02 -6.39 -2.61
CA ARG A 83 0.91 -5.57 -3.41
C ARG A 83 2.08 -6.40 -3.91
N CYS A 84 2.72 -7.19 -3.04
CA CYS A 84 3.83 -8.08 -3.45
C CYS A 84 3.36 -9.17 -4.42
N ALA A 85 2.19 -9.77 -4.20
CA ALA A 85 1.63 -10.77 -5.11
C ALA A 85 1.34 -10.17 -6.50
N GLY A 86 0.72 -9.00 -6.55
CA GLY A 86 0.50 -8.24 -7.78
C GLY A 86 1.79 -7.87 -8.47
N PHE A 87 2.77 -7.37 -7.72
CA PHE A 87 4.09 -7.03 -8.23
C PHE A 87 4.77 -8.25 -8.90
N LYS A 88 4.75 -9.40 -8.25
CA LYS A 88 5.28 -10.65 -8.82
C LYS A 88 4.58 -11.01 -10.13
N LYS A 89 3.25 -10.86 -10.20
CA LYS A 89 2.47 -11.11 -11.41
C LYS A 89 2.83 -10.15 -12.55
N GLY A 90 2.91 -8.85 -12.27
CA GLY A 90 3.21 -7.83 -13.28
C GLY A 90 4.67 -7.83 -13.73
N PHE A 91 5.60 -8.12 -12.83
CA PHE A 91 7.02 -8.20 -13.12
C PHE A 91 7.36 -9.38 -14.03
N GLY A 92 6.75 -10.54 -13.80
CA GLY A 92 6.89 -11.74 -14.64
C GLY A 92 8.31 -12.32 -14.67
N GLY A 93 9.17 -11.87 -13.76
CA GLY A 93 10.53 -12.38 -13.54
C GLY A 93 10.69 -13.04 -12.16
N SER A 94 11.92 -13.20 -11.70
CA SER A 94 12.20 -13.68 -10.34
C SER A 94 11.91 -12.57 -9.33
N VAL A 95 11.03 -12.83 -8.37
CA VAL A 95 10.70 -11.90 -7.28
C VAL A 95 10.85 -12.62 -5.94
N GLU A 96 11.75 -12.13 -5.12
CA GLU A 96 11.87 -12.51 -3.72
C GLU A 96 11.03 -11.54 -2.86
N ILE A 97 10.28 -12.07 -1.89
CA ILE A 97 9.58 -11.26 -0.90
C ILE A 97 10.45 -11.22 0.36
N LEU A 98 10.90 -10.02 0.73
CA LEU A 98 11.68 -9.77 1.92
C LEU A 98 10.74 -9.26 3.03
N GLY A 99 10.40 -10.14 3.97
CA GLY A 99 9.71 -9.73 5.20
C GLY A 99 10.69 -9.02 6.13
N THR A 100 10.28 -7.87 6.64
CA THR A 100 11.06 -7.08 7.62
C THR A 100 10.14 -6.62 8.75
N SER A 101 10.67 -5.80 9.65
CA SER A 101 9.89 -5.10 10.68
C SER A 101 9.60 -3.66 10.28
N ASN A 102 8.94 -2.92 11.17
CA ASN A 102 8.70 -1.47 11.03
C ASN A 102 9.89 -0.62 11.53
N ASP A 103 11.08 -1.20 11.71
CA ASP A 103 12.29 -0.45 12.07
C ASP A 103 13.10 -0.10 10.80
N PRO A 104 13.29 1.19 10.47
CA PRO A 104 14.03 1.61 9.29
C PRO A 104 15.48 1.11 9.25
N THR A 105 16.11 0.93 10.40
CA THR A 105 17.49 0.45 10.50
C THR A 105 17.58 -1.03 10.15
N GLU A 106 16.62 -1.82 10.64
CA GLU A 106 16.53 -3.24 10.29
C GLU A 106 16.19 -3.41 8.81
N ILE A 107 15.25 -2.63 8.27
CA ILE A 107 14.93 -2.63 6.84
C ILE A 107 16.17 -2.32 6.01
N GLN A 108 16.91 -1.27 6.36
CA GLN A 108 18.13 -0.88 5.66
C GLN A 108 19.15 -2.02 5.63
N LYS A 109 19.40 -2.68 6.77
CA LYS A 109 20.33 -3.81 6.88
C LYS A 109 19.87 -5.01 6.06
N ALA A 110 18.58 -5.36 6.15
CA ALA A 110 18.01 -6.48 5.42
C ALA A 110 18.07 -6.27 3.89
N VAL A 111 17.76 -5.06 3.43
CA VAL A 111 17.88 -4.68 2.02
C VAL A 111 19.34 -4.73 1.58
N ALA A 112 20.27 -4.15 2.36
CA ALA A 112 21.70 -4.14 2.05
C ALA A 112 22.26 -5.56 1.83
N ALA A 113 21.82 -6.53 2.63
CA ALA A 113 22.24 -7.93 2.52
C ALA A 113 21.77 -8.59 1.20
N LYS A 114 20.74 -8.06 0.52
CA LYS A 114 20.16 -8.61 -0.72
C LYS A 114 20.66 -7.92 -1.99
N LEU A 115 21.36 -6.79 -1.89
CA LEU A 115 21.79 -6.00 -3.05
C LEU A 115 22.72 -6.72 -4.03
N GLY A 116 23.36 -7.82 -3.63
CA GLY A 116 24.20 -8.63 -4.50
C GLY A 116 23.42 -9.52 -5.47
N GLY A 117 22.14 -9.80 -5.19
CA GLY A 117 21.33 -10.77 -5.92
C GLY A 117 20.19 -10.20 -6.74
N VAL A 118 19.95 -8.87 -6.70
CA VAL A 118 18.80 -8.21 -7.33
C VAL A 118 19.22 -7.00 -8.15
N ASP A 119 18.41 -6.65 -9.13
CA ASP A 119 18.56 -5.44 -9.96
C ASP A 119 17.35 -4.47 -9.79
N THR A 120 16.37 -4.87 -8.99
CA THR A 120 15.11 -4.16 -8.84
C THR A 120 14.59 -4.30 -7.42
N ILE A 121 14.08 -3.22 -6.83
CA ILE A 121 13.48 -3.20 -5.50
C ILE A 121 12.14 -2.46 -5.57
N LEU A 122 11.08 -3.09 -5.08
CA LEU A 122 9.82 -2.42 -4.74
C LEU A 122 9.67 -2.39 -3.24
N THR A 123 9.40 -1.21 -2.69
CA THR A 123 9.04 -1.01 -1.28
C THR A 123 7.57 -0.62 -1.15
N LEU A 124 6.95 -0.94 -0.01
CA LEU A 124 5.51 -0.83 0.17
C LEU A 124 5.07 0.40 0.99
N GLY A 125 6.02 1.28 1.31
CA GLY A 125 5.75 2.54 2.00
C GLY A 125 6.95 3.48 1.89
N ALA A 126 6.75 4.71 1.40
CA ALA A 126 7.83 5.64 1.07
C ALA A 126 8.66 6.06 2.28
N GLY A 127 8.00 6.57 3.33
CA GLY A 127 8.69 7.14 4.49
C GLY A 127 9.42 6.10 5.36
N LEU A 128 8.96 4.87 5.35
CA LEU A 128 9.54 3.80 6.17
C LEU A 128 10.51 2.94 5.35
N SER A 129 9.98 2.13 4.45
CA SER A 129 10.80 1.16 3.71
C SER A 129 11.48 1.76 2.47
N GLY A 130 10.87 2.76 1.83
CA GLY A 130 11.43 3.44 0.66
C GLY A 130 12.71 4.21 1.00
N GLU A 131 12.67 5.07 2.02
CA GLU A 131 13.84 5.84 2.44
C GLU A 131 14.95 4.94 2.99
N ALA A 132 14.60 3.87 3.74
CA ALA A 132 15.56 2.90 4.23
C ALA A 132 16.26 2.13 3.08
N ALA A 133 15.50 1.71 2.06
CA ALA A 133 16.05 1.05 0.88
C ALA A 133 16.95 2.00 0.07
N LEU A 134 16.52 3.24 -0.13
CA LEU A 134 17.34 4.25 -0.82
C LEU A 134 18.67 4.51 -0.07
N LYS A 135 18.61 4.58 1.26
CA LYS A 135 19.80 4.73 2.09
C LYS A 135 20.76 3.53 1.95
N ALA A 136 20.22 2.31 1.88
CA ALA A 136 21.01 1.12 1.63
C ALA A 136 21.71 1.19 0.25
N LEU A 137 20.98 1.60 -0.80
CA LEU A 137 21.51 1.78 -2.14
C LEU A 137 22.62 2.86 -2.19
N LYS A 138 22.41 4.00 -1.53
CA LYS A 138 23.40 5.09 -1.43
C LYS A 138 24.67 4.61 -0.72
N SER A 139 24.53 3.93 0.41
CA SER A 139 25.67 3.41 1.17
C SER A 139 26.47 2.36 0.39
N ALA A 140 25.84 1.61 -0.51
CA ALA A 140 26.48 0.59 -1.34
C ALA A 140 26.95 1.13 -2.70
N GLY A 141 26.73 2.41 -3.04
CA GLY A 141 27.05 2.97 -4.35
C GLY A 141 26.26 2.36 -5.51
N LYS A 142 25.03 1.90 -5.24
CA LYS A 142 24.20 1.14 -6.21
C LYS A 142 22.98 1.93 -6.72
N VAL A 143 22.88 3.21 -6.42
CA VAL A 143 21.84 4.09 -7.00
C VAL A 143 22.00 4.12 -8.51
N GLY A 144 20.88 3.98 -9.23
CA GLY A 144 20.87 3.92 -10.70
C GLY A 144 21.21 2.53 -11.28
N SER A 145 22.06 1.73 -10.61
CA SER A 145 22.35 0.34 -11.03
C SER A 145 21.30 -0.66 -10.56
N ILE A 146 20.67 -0.41 -9.41
CA ILE A 146 19.50 -1.12 -8.92
C ILE A 146 18.31 -0.17 -8.95
N LYS A 147 17.25 -0.56 -9.64
CA LYS A 147 16.03 0.22 -9.79
C LYS A 147 15.22 0.19 -8.49
N LEU A 148 14.77 1.34 -8.03
CA LEU A 148 13.93 1.46 -6.85
C LEU A 148 12.58 2.08 -7.23
N GLY A 149 11.49 1.46 -6.78
CA GLY A 149 10.15 2.05 -6.78
C GLY A 149 9.51 1.86 -5.42
N THR A 150 8.53 2.67 -5.11
CA THR A 150 7.83 2.58 -3.82
C THR A 150 6.36 2.90 -3.95
N PHE A 151 5.58 2.36 -3.01
CA PHE A 151 4.27 2.90 -2.70
C PHE A 151 4.43 4.12 -1.81
N ASP A 152 3.46 5.00 -1.86
CA ASP A 152 3.36 6.25 -1.15
C ASP A 152 4.36 7.33 -1.60
N MET A 153 4.20 8.50 -1.01
CA MET A 153 5.06 9.64 -1.20
C MET A 153 5.56 10.16 0.14
N SER A 154 6.84 10.46 0.22
CA SER A 154 7.44 11.23 1.31
C SER A 154 8.27 12.37 0.73
N PRO A 155 8.54 13.43 1.48
CA PRO A 155 9.40 14.51 0.99
C PRO A 155 10.78 14.02 0.52
N GLY A 156 11.34 13.01 1.20
CA GLY A 156 12.62 12.41 0.82
C GLY A 156 12.53 11.65 -0.49
N MET A 157 11.50 10.82 -0.67
CA MET A 157 11.32 10.03 -1.89
C MET A 157 10.92 10.88 -3.09
N LEU A 158 10.15 11.96 -2.91
CA LEU A 158 9.85 12.94 -3.97
C LEU A 158 11.11 13.62 -4.48
N LYS A 159 12.00 14.05 -3.57
CA LYS A 159 13.31 14.63 -3.94
C LYS A 159 14.17 13.61 -4.69
N ALA A 160 14.20 12.36 -4.24
CA ALA A 160 14.94 11.29 -4.88
C ALA A 160 14.40 10.96 -6.28
N ALA A 161 13.08 10.96 -6.47
CA ALA A 161 12.47 10.79 -7.79
C ALA A 161 12.81 11.95 -8.74
N ALA A 162 12.75 13.19 -8.26
CA ALA A 162 13.15 14.35 -9.03
C ALA A 162 14.65 14.34 -9.43
N ALA A 163 15.49 13.69 -8.61
CA ALA A 163 16.91 13.49 -8.90
C ALA A 163 17.20 12.26 -9.79
N GLY A 164 16.17 11.50 -10.20
CA GLY A 164 16.33 10.27 -11.00
C GLY A 164 16.88 9.08 -10.22
N GLU A 165 16.88 9.12 -8.90
CA GLU A 165 17.34 8.04 -8.02
C GLU A 165 16.27 6.95 -7.81
N VAL A 166 15.02 7.22 -8.17
CA VAL A 166 13.84 6.36 -7.99
C VAL A 166 13.03 6.36 -9.28
N GLU A 167 12.65 5.16 -9.74
CA GLU A 167 11.93 4.96 -11.01
C GLU A 167 10.49 5.49 -10.95
N PHE A 168 9.79 5.29 -9.85
CA PHE A 168 8.42 5.77 -9.65
C PHE A 168 7.99 5.72 -8.17
N LEU A 169 6.93 6.47 -7.91
CA LEU A 169 6.16 6.46 -6.67
C LEU A 169 4.71 6.13 -7.03
N ILE A 170 4.04 5.27 -6.27
CA ILE A 170 2.62 4.95 -6.43
C ILE A 170 1.84 5.73 -5.38
N ASP A 171 1.18 6.80 -5.81
CA ASP A 171 0.32 7.59 -4.92
C ASP A 171 -1.00 6.87 -4.67
N GLN A 172 -1.31 6.63 -3.42
CA GLN A 172 -2.57 6.03 -2.99
C GLN A 172 -3.67 7.07 -2.72
N GLN A 173 -3.41 8.36 -2.94
CA GLN A 173 -4.35 9.45 -2.64
C GLN A 173 -4.79 9.46 -1.16
N GLN A 174 -3.85 9.39 -0.23
CA GLN A 174 -4.09 9.25 1.21
C GLN A 174 -5.03 10.34 1.76
N TYR A 175 -4.92 11.56 1.24
CA TYR A 175 -5.83 12.65 1.61
C TYR A 175 -7.28 12.30 1.26
N LEU A 176 -7.53 11.81 0.05
CA LEU A 176 -8.88 11.41 -0.39
C LEU A 176 -9.38 10.18 0.37
N GLN A 177 -8.49 9.24 0.67
CA GLN A 177 -8.84 8.07 1.50
C GLN A 177 -9.26 8.48 2.93
N GLY A 178 -8.71 9.55 3.47
CA GLY A 178 -9.14 10.10 4.75
C GLY A 178 -10.43 10.94 4.66
N TYR A 179 -10.54 11.77 3.63
CA TYR A 179 -11.64 12.72 3.46
C TYR A 179 -12.95 12.05 3.02
N LEU A 180 -12.90 11.25 1.95
CA LEU A 180 -14.11 10.71 1.33
C LEU A 180 -14.93 9.78 2.24
N PRO A 181 -14.35 8.89 3.06
CA PRO A 181 -15.12 8.06 3.97
C PRO A 181 -15.95 8.89 4.97
N ILE A 182 -15.38 9.99 5.45
CA ILE A 182 -16.08 10.91 6.37
C ILE A 182 -17.26 11.59 5.64
N ALA A 183 -17.02 12.11 4.44
CA ALA A 183 -18.06 12.73 3.63
C ALA A 183 -19.20 11.74 3.31
N ILE A 184 -18.85 10.51 2.91
CA ILE A 184 -19.81 9.44 2.64
C ILE A 184 -20.61 9.12 3.92
N CYS A 185 -19.96 8.93 5.06
CA CYS A 185 -20.66 8.68 6.32
C CYS A 185 -21.64 9.80 6.68
N LEU A 186 -21.27 11.06 6.51
CA LEU A 186 -22.14 12.19 6.77
C LEU A 186 -23.37 12.18 5.85
N LEU A 187 -23.19 11.85 4.57
CA LEU A 187 -24.30 11.73 3.61
C LEU A 187 -25.28 10.62 3.99
N TYR A 188 -24.75 9.47 4.47
CA TYR A 188 -25.60 8.35 4.92
C TYR A 188 -26.33 8.62 6.24
N THR A 189 -25.83 9.53 7.07
CA THR A 189 -26.39 9.82 8.40
C THR A 189 -27.16 11.13 8.47
N SER A 190 -27.04 11.98 7.47
CA SER A 190 -27.80 13.23 7.39
C SER A 190 -29.26 12.95 7.00
N PRO A 191 -30.24 13.62 7.64
CA PRO A 191 -31.63 13.53 7.20
C PRO A 191 -31.76 13.92 5.74
N SER A 192 -32.51 13.14 4.97
CA SER A 192 -32.82 13.52 3.60
C SER A 192 -33.62 14.85 3.61
N PRO A 193 -33.41 15.77 2.67
CA PRO A 193 -34.28 16.95 2.53
C PRO A 193 -35.76 16.59 2.43
N ARG A 194 -36.11 15.37 2.03
CA ARG A 194 -37.50 14.85 2.00
C ARG A 194 -38.03 14.49 3.39
N ASP A 195 -37.17 14.19 4.35
CA ASP A 195 -37.57 13.82 5.72
C ASP A 195 -37.83 15.07 6.58
N THR A 196 -37.39 16.23 6.15
CA THR A 196 -37.61 17.53 6.83
C THR A 196 -38.88 18.26 6.37
N ILE A 197 -39.62 17.73 5.40
CA ILE A 197 -40.87 18.27 4.86
C ILE A 197 -42.05 17.40 5.35
N ARG A 198 -42.19 17.23 6.67
CA ARG A 198 -43.41 16.73 7.31
C ARG A 198 -43.86 17.65 8.42
#